data_efdc9272cac6bd3a978e3cf574147b31
#
_entry.id   efdc9272cac6bd3a978e3cf574147b31
#
_cell.length_a   1.000
_cell.length_b   1.000
_cell.length_c   1.000
_cell.angle_alpha   90.00
_cell.angle_beta   90.00
_cell.angle_gamma   90.00
#
_symmetry.space_group_name_H-M   'P 1'
#
loop_
_entity.id
_entity.type
_entity.pdbx_description
1 polymer ?
#
loop_
_entity_poly.entity_id
_entity_poly.type
_entity_poly.pdbx_seq_one_letter_code
_entity_poly.pdbx_strand_id
1 'polypeptide(L)'
;MVSIRLSFIFLFIMNITFSQEVNWISMDKAQELQKKVPKNIMMDVYTDWCGPCKLMDKNTFQNPDVANFLNENFYAVKFNAEGNSTLKHNGKVFSNPGYSSSNSGRNSTHNFTKYLGVYGYPTIVFFDDASNPIAPITGYLTPEQIEIYLNLFSDKKYLNIKSQEDFKVFIENFESKFKS
;
A
#
# COMPACT_ATOMS: atom_id res chain seq x y z
N MET A 1 -48.36 35.34 35.86
CA MET A 1 -47.14 35.47 34.98
C MET A 1 -46.34 34.18 35.13
N VAL A 2 -46.44 33.28 34.13
CA VAL A 2 -45.74 31.98 34.15
C VAL A 2 -44.46 32.17 33.36
N SER A 3 -43.30 32.03 34.01
CA SER A 3 -41.98 32.18 33.38
C SER A 3 -41.56 30.83 32.77
N ILE A 4 -41.60 30.73 31.46
CA ILE A 4 -41.11 29.56 30.72
C ILE A 4 -39.59 29.64 30.66
N ARG A 5 -38.89 28.80 31.43
CA ARG A 5 -37.45 28.61 31.32
C ARG A 5 -37.14 27.68 30.14
N LEU A 6 -36.66 28.27 29.06
CA LEU A 6 -36.19 27.54 27.89
C LEU A 6 -34.83 26.90 28.24
N SER A 7 -34.81 25.58 28.49
CA SER A 7 -33.56 24.84 28.74
C SER A 7 -32.97 24.45 27.41
N PHE A 8 -31.85 25.12 27.01
CA PHE A 8 -31.09 24.76 25.83
C PHE A 8 -30.27 23.51 26.12
N ILE A 9 -30.74 22.36 25.61
CA ILE A 9 -29.96 21.11 25.61
C ILE A 9 -28.93 21.24 24.48
N PHE A 10 -27.67 21.48 24.86
CA PHE A 10 -26.50 21.49 23.93
C PHE A 10 -26.15 20.03 23.62
N LEU A 11 -26.61 19.52 22.48
CA LEU A 11 -26.24 18.18 21.99
C LEU A 11 -24.75 18.23 21.56
N PHE A 12 -23.86 17.72 22.41
CA PHE A 12 -22.46 17.55 22.10
C PHE A 12 -22.32 16.36 21.11
N ILE A 13 -22.28 16.64 19.81
CA ILE A 13 -22.01 15.64 18.79
C ILE A 13 -20.53 15.27 18.91
N MET A 14 -20.26 14.17 19.59
CA MET A 14 -18.93 13.58 19.69
C MET A 14 -18.57 12.99 18.32
N ASN A 15 -17.76 13.72 17.54
CA ASN A 15 -17.20 13.19 16.31
C ASN A 15 -16.21 12.08 16.69
N ILE A 16 -16.65 10.81 16.59
CA ILE A 16 -15.78 9.66 16.70
C ILE A 16 -15.02 9.58 15.36
N THR A 17 -13.83 10.12 15.34
CA THR A 17 -12.89 9.90 14.22
C THR A 17 -12.39 8.47 14.32
N PHE A 18 -13.00 7.56 13.55
CA PHE A 18 -12.37 6.27 13.28
C PHE A 18 -11.11 6.53 12.45
N SER A 19 -9.95 6.27 13.03
CA SER A 19 -8.73 6.14 12.21
C SER A 19 -8.94 4.98 11.25
N GLN A 20 -9.00 5.28 9.96
CA GLN A 20 -9.19 4.25 8.95
C GLN A 20 -7.85 3.54 8.74
N GLU A 21 -7.82 2.23 8.96
CA GLU A 21 -6.65 1.40 8.66
C GLU A 21 -6.65 0.96 7.19
N VAL A 22 -5.47 0.65 6.65
CA VAL A 22 -5.35 0.07 5.31
C VAL A 22 -5.97 -1.33 5.29
N ASN A 23 -6.86 -1.58 4.34
CA ASN A 23 -7.51 -2.87 4.13
C ASN A 23 -6.57 -3.85 3.40
N TRP A 24 -5.62 -4.41 4.14
CA TRP A 24 -4.65 -5.35 3.59
C TRP A 24 -5.29 -6.67 3.18
N ILE A 25 -5.03 -7.11 1.95
CA ILE A 25 -5.51 -8.40 1.42
C ILE A 25 -4.36 -9.21 0.82
N SER A 26 -4.62 -10.48 0.48
CA SER A 26 -3.66 -11.31 -0.26
C SER A 26 -3.65 -10.97 -1.75
N MET A 27 -2.56 -11.31 -2.46
CA MET A 27 -2.47 -11.14 -3.92
C MET A 27 -3.57 -11.91 -4.66
N ASP A 28 -3.86 -13.14 -4.26
CA ASP A 28 -4.95 -13.93 -4.86
C ASP A 28 -6.31 -13.24 -4.71
N LYS A 29 -6.57 -12.63 -3.51
CA LYS A 29 -7.81 -11.88 -3.27
C LYS A 29 -7.87 -10.61 -4.10
N ALA A 30 -6.77 -9.88 -4.23
CA ALA A 30 -6.70 -8.69 -5.07
C ALA A 30 -7.02 -9.03 -6.54
N GLN A 31 -6.42 -10.08 -7.09
CA GLN A 31 -6.70 -10.57 -8.44
C GLN A 31 -8.15 -11.05 -8.63
N GLU A 32 -8.74 -11.68 -7.61
CA GLU A 32 -10.18 -12.04 -7.65
C GLU A 32 -11.07 -10.78 -7.75
N LEU A 33 -10.75 -9.76 -6.95
CA LEU A 33 -11.49 -8.50 -6.95
C LEU A 33 -11.32 -7.71 -8.25
N GLN A 34 -10.12 -7.70 -8.84
CA GLN A 34 -9.87 -7.05 -10.14
C GLN A 34 -10.75 -7.58 -11.27
N LYS A 35 -11.12 -8.87 -11.24
CA LYS A 35 -12.05 -9.46 -12.24
C LYS A 35 -13.46 -8.87 -12.16
N LYS A 36 -13.85 -8.32 -11.01
CA LYS A 36 -15.17 -7.72 -10.79
C LYS A 36 -15.14 -6.21 -10.96
N VAL A 37 -14.15 -5.58 -10.37
CA VAL A 37 -13.92 -4.15 -10.41
C VAL A 37 -12.44 -3.90 -10.71
N PRO A 38 -12.08 -3.54 -11.94
CA PRO A 38 -10.71 -3.23 -12.32
C PRO A 38 -10.17 -2.06 -11.49
N LYS A 39 -9.11 -2.30 -10.71
CA LYS A 39 -8.43 -1.33 -9.87
C LYS A 39 -6.96 -1.74 -9.76
N ASN A 40 -6.05 -0.78 -9.75
CA ASN A 40 -4.62 -1.07 -9.58
C ASN A 40 -4.34 -1.72 -8.22
N ILE A 41 -3.26 -2.52 -8.14
CA ILE A 41 -2.79 -3.08 -6.87
C ILE A 41 -1.56 -2.30 -6.42
N MET A 42 -1.50 -1.99 -5.13
CA MET A 42 -0.29 -1.56 -4.44
C MET A 42 0.11 -2.66 -3.45
N MET A 43 1.32 -3.21 -3.62
CA MET A 43 1.84 -4.28 -2.77
C MET A 43 2.99 -3.77 -1.92
N ASP A 44 2.85 -3.87 -0.59
CA ASP A 44 3.96 -3.72 0.36
C ASP A 44 4.70 -5.05 0.50
N VAL A 45 5.95 -5.06 0.05
CA VAL A 45 6.86 -6.22 0.14
C VAL A 45 7.80 -6.02 1.31
N TYR A 46 7.60 -6.80 2.37
CA TYR A 46 8.29 -6.66 3.64
C TYR A 46 8.92 -7.98 4.11
N THR A 47 9.67 -7.94 5.21
CA THR A 47 10.09 -9.11 5.99
C THR A 47 9.90 -8.85 7.49
N ASP A 48 9.75 -9.89 8.30
CA ASP A 48 9.49 -9.78 9.74
C ASP A 48 10.65 -9.15 10.52
N TRP A 49 11.88 -9.30 10.03
CA TRP A 49 13.08 -8.73 10.63
C TRP A 49 13.39 -7.30 10.18
N CYS A 50 12.69 -6.76 9.18
CA CYS A 50 12.96 -5.46 8.57
C CYS A 50 12.52 -4.31 9.47
N GLY A 51 13.47 -3.63 10.11
CA GLY A 51 13.20 -2.45 10.94
C GLY A 51 12.54 -1.29 10.18
N PRO A 52 13.08 -0.87 9.02
CA PRO A 52 12.45 0.18 8.21
C PRO A 52 11.03 -0.17 7.73
N CYS A 53 10.70 -1.45 7.50
CA CYS A 53 9.34 -1.87 7.17
C CYS A 53 8.36 -1.59 8.31
N LYS A 54 8.77 -1.91 9.56
CA LYS A 54 7.97 -1.63 10.76
C LYS A 54 7.75 -0.14 10.96
N LEU A 55 8.77 0.68 10.66
CA LEU A 55 8.63 2.14 10.70
C LEU A 55 7.66 2.65 9.63
N MET A 56 7.70 2.08 8.43
CA MET A 56 6.79 2.43 7.35
C MET A 56 5.35 2.02 7.66
N ASP A 57 5.15 0.84 8.27
CA ASP A 57 3.84 0.43 8.79
C ASP A 57 3.27 1.47 9.76
N LYS A 58 4.10 1.88 10.73
CA LYS A 58 3.67 2.79 11.80
C LYS A 58 3.46 4.23 11.31
N ASN A 59 4.41 4.77 10.55
CA ASN A 59 4.46 6.19 10.26
C ASN A 59 3.80 6.56 8.93
N THR A 60 3.70 5.61 7.99
CA THR A 60 3.18 5.86 6.65
C THR A 60 1.82 5.19 6.45
N PHE A 61 1.73 3.87 6.64
CA PHE A 61 0.46 3.16 6.37
C PHE A 61 -0.61 3.37 7.44
N GLN A 62 -0.24 3.75 8.68
CA GLN A 62 -1.21 4.16 9.71
C GLN A 62 -1.59 5.65 9.62
N ASN A 63 -0.99 6.40 8.69
CA ASN A 63 -1.42 7.78 8.43
C ASN A 63 -2.82 7.76 7.79
N PRO A 64 -3.80 8.52 8.31
CA PRO A 64 -5.18 8.49 7.82
C PRO A 64 -5.33 8.86 6.34
N ASP A 65 -4.55 9.85 5.86
CA ASP A 65 -4.62 10.28 4.46
C ASP A 65 -4.15 9.16 3.53
N VAL A 66 -3.04 8.49 3.89
CA VAL A 66 -2.50 7.34 3.15
C VAL A 66 -3.49 6.18 3.15
N ALA A 67 -4.04 5.83 4.33
CA ALA A 67 -4.97 4.72 4.46
C ALA A 67 -6.26 4.95 3.66
N ASN A 68 -6.84 6.15 3.74
CA ASN A 68 -8.01 6.53 2.98
C ASN A 68 -7.75 6.42 1.47
N PHE A 69 -6.67 7.05 1.01
CA PHE A 69 -6.33 7.05 -0.41
C PHE A 69 -6.10 5.64 -0.96
N LEU A 70 -5.38 4.78 -0.20
CA LEU A 70 -5.14 3.39 -0.58
C LEU A 70 -6.45 2.60 -0.67
N ASN A 71 -7.32 2.69 0.32
CA ASN A 71 -8.59 1.95 0.35
C ASN A 71 -9.52 2.35 -0.79
N GLU A 72 -9.53 3.63 -1.17
CA GLU A 72 -10.35 4.14 -2.25
C GLU A 72 -9.81 3.75 -3.64
N ASN A 73 -8.49 3.83 -3.84
CA ASN A 73 -7.91 3.81 -5.19
C ASN A 73 -7.17 2.52 -5.54
N PHE A 74 -6.82 1.68 -4.55
CA PHE A 74 -6.03 0.46 -4.76
C PHE A 74 -6.65 -0.76 -4.09
N TYR A 75 -6.26 -1.93 -4.55
CA TYR A 75 -6.26 -3.13 -3.74
C TYR A 75 -4.91 -3.22 -3.03
N ALA A 76 -4.90 -2.96 -1.72
CA ALA A 76 -3.69 -2.95 -0.92
C ALA A 76 -3.31 -4.38 -0.53
N VAL A 77 -2.14 -4.84 -0.97
CA VAL A 77 -1.61 -6.19 -0.70
C VAL A 77 -0.42 -6.09 0.23
N LYS A 78 -0.40 -6.92 1.29
CA LYS A 78 0.76 -7.08 2.16
C LYS A 78 1.41 -8.44 1.90
N PHE A 79 2.70 -8.44 1.53
CA PHE A 79 3.39 -9.65 1.09
C PHE A 79 4.73 -9.83 1.81
N ASN A 80 4.83 -10.89 2.62
CA ASN A 80 6.09 -11.25 3.25
C ASN A 80 7.03 -11.91 2.23
N ALA A 81 8.12 -11.22 1.89
CA ALA A 81 9.12 -11.64 0.92
C ALA A 81 9.87 -12.93 1.29
N GLU A 82 9.83 -13.32 2.56
CA GLU A 82 10.45 -14.53 3.10
C GLU A 82 9.41 -15.47 3.74
N GLY A 83 8.12 -15.21 3.51
CA GLY A 83 7.02 -16.02 4.03
C GLY A 83 6.88 -17.38 3.33
N ASN A 84 5.94 -18.20 3.84
CA ASN A 84 5.63 -19.53 3.33
C ASN A 84 4.35 -19.60 2.50
N SER A 85 3.76 -18.48 2.17
CA SER A 85 2.51 -18.45 1.38
C SER A 85 2.71 -19.06 -0.01
N THR A 86 1.62 -19.54 -0.57
CA THR A 86 1.58 -19.93 -1.99
C THR A 86 0.56 -19.03 -2.67
N LEU A 87 0.89 -18.49 -3.83
CA LEU A 87 0.00 -17.64 -4.62
C LEU A 87 0.06 -17.99 -6.10
N LYS A 88 -0.99 -17.63 -6.84
CA LYS A 88 -1.03 -17.75 -8.30
C LYS A 88 -0.95 -16.38 -8.94
N HIS A 89 -0.12 -16.24 -9.97
CA HIS A 89 -0.01 -15.01 -10.74
C HIS A 89 0.30 -15.35 -12.20
N ASN A 90 -0.48 -14.80 -13.13
CA ASN A 90 -0.35 -15.04 -14.58
C ASN A 90 -0.22 -16.53 -14.94
N GLY A 91 -1.09 -17.37 -14.36
CA GLY A 91 -1.13 -18.80 -14.59
C GLY A 91 0.00 -19.62 -13.93
N LYS A 92 0.97 -18.96 -13.26
CA LYS A 92 2.07 -19.61 -12.55
C LYS A 92 1.79 -19.67 -11.05
N VAL A 93 2.25 -20.75 -10.41
CA VAL A 93 2.22 -20.90 -8.97
C VAL A 93 3.58 -20.49 -8.40
N PHE A 94 3.57 -19.62 -7.40
CA PHE A 94 4.76 -19.19 -6.68
C PHE A 94 4.68 -19.64 -5.23
N SER A 95 5.78 -20.17 -4.71
CA SER A 95 5.94 -20.61 -3.33
C SER A 95 7.35 -20.29 -2.82
N ASN A 96 7.62 -20.62 -1.57
CA ASN A 96 8.94 -20.52 -0.98
C ASN A 96 9.43 -21.92 -0.53
N PRO A 97 9.97 -22.76 -1.43
CA PRO A 97 10.37 -24.12 -1.09
C PRO A 97 11.54 -24.22 -0.11
N GLY A 98 12.31 -23.14 0.04
CA GLY A 98 13.40 -23.06 1.01
C GLY A 98 12.99 -22.48 2.36
N TYR A 99 11.71 -22.21 2.60
CA TYR A 99 11.21 -21.72 3.88
C TYR A 99 11.41 -22.77 4.99
N SER A 100 11.91 -22.33 6.14
CA SER A 100 12.02 -23.15 7.33
C SER A 100 11.39 -22.46 8.53
N SER A 101 10.42 -23.11 9.17
CA SER A 101 9.77 -22.61 10.38
C SER A 101 10.70 -22.60 11.61
N SER A 102 11.83 -23.31 11.55
CA SER A 102 12.84 -23.33 12.61
C SER A 102 13.77 -22.10 12.59
N ASN A 103 13.76 -21.33 11.51
CA ASN A 103 14.57 -20.12 11.41
C ASN A 103 13.93 -18.97 12.18
N SER A 104 14.62 -18.51 13.24
CA SER A 104 14.23 -17.31 13.98
C SER A 104 14.91 -16.07 13.38
N GLY A 105 14.34 -15.45 12.37
CA GLY A 105 14.90 -14.27 11.74
C GLY A 105 14.78 -14.30 10.22
N ARG A 106 15.91 -14.33 9.50
CA ARG A 106 15.90 -14.38 8.03
C ARG A 106 15.56 -15.78 7.52
N ASN A 107 14.77 -15.81 6.45
CA ASN A 107 14.39 -17.02 5.74
C ASN A 107 14.80 -16.94 4.27
N SER A 108 14.55 -18.00 3.50
CA SER A 108 14.76 -17.96 2.06
C SER A 108 13.81 -16.99 1.39
N THR A 109 14.28 -16.33 0.33
CA THR A 109 13.46 -15.41 -0.45
C THR A 109 12.41 -16.17 -1.26
N HIS A 110 11.16 -15.74 -1.13
CA HIS A 110 10.03 -16.29 -1.88
C HIS A 110 10.22 -16.13 -3.39
N ASN A 111 9.81 -17.12 -4.18
CA ASN A 111 9.98 -17.08 -5.64
C ASN A 111 9.22 -15.92 -6.31
N PHE A 112 8.10 -15.46 -5.73
CA PHE A 112 7.39 -14.29 -6.23
C PHE A 112 8.17 -12.99 -6.00
N THR A 113 8.86 -12.85 -4.87
CA THR A 113 9.78 -11.73 -4.62
C THR A 113 10.86 -11.62 -5.68
N LYS A 114 11.46 -12.78 -6.04
CA LYS A 114 12.47 -12.88 -7.11
C LYS A 114 11.88 -12.51 -8.48
N TYR A 115 10.67 -12.99 -8.77
CA TYR A 115 9.95 -12.67 -10.01
C TYR A 115 9.69 -11.17 -10.16
N LEU A 116 9.37 -10.48 -9.05
CA LEU A 116 9.14 -9.04 -9.03
C LEU A 116 10.44 -8.21 -9.07
N GLY A 117 11.61 -8.84 -9.03
CA GLY A 117 12.89 -8.14 -9.02
C GLY A 117 13.16 -7.34 -7.73
N VAL A 118 12.59 -7.79 -6.61
CA VAL A 118 12.75 -7.11 -5.31
C VAL A 118 13.97 -7.67 -4.59
N TYR A 119 14.94 -6.80 -4.29
CA TYR A 119 16.22 -7.15 -3.65
C TYR A 119 16.47 -6.41 -2.34
N GLY A 120 15.58 -5.52 -1.92
CA GLY A 120 15.68 -4.73 -0.69
C GLY A 120 14.31 -4.51 -0.05
N TYR A 121 14.30 -4.12 1.23
CA TYR A 121 13.05 -3.91 1.98
C TYR A 121 13.10 -2.65 2.82
N PRO A 122 11.96 -1.93 2.97
CA PRO A 122 10.69 -2.16 2.28
C PRO A 122 10.76 -1.90 0.78
N THR A 123 9.90 -2.54 -0.01
CA THR A 123 9.68 -2.20 -1.42
C THR A 123 8.19 -2.19 -1.70
N ILE A 124 7.68 -1.12 -2.29
CA ILE A 124 6.32 -1.06 -2.82
C ILE A 124 6.37 -1.49 -4.29
N VAL A 125 5.49 -2.41 -4.69
CA VAL A 125 5.32 -2.80 -6.09
C VAL A 125 3.92 -2.41 -6.54
N PHE A 126 3.85 -1.62 -7.61
CA PHE A 126 2.59 -1.27 -8.25
C PHE A 126 2.28 -2.23 -9.40
N PHE A 127 1.00 -2.58 -9.53
CA PHE A 127 0.48 -3.40 -10.62
C PHE A 127 -0.69 -2.66 -11.29
N ASP A 128 -0.84 -2.87 -12.58
CA ASP A 128 -2.00 -2.36 -13.32
C ASP A 128 -3.30 -3.10 -12.97
N ASP A 129 -4.40 -2.68 -13.56
CA ASP A 129 -5.74 -3.26 -13.36
C ASP A 129 -5.92 -4.66 -13.99
N ALA A 130 -4.90 -5.14 -14.70
CA ALA A 130 -4.79 -6.51 -15.22
C ALA A 130 -3.77 -7.36 -14.45
N SER A 131 -3.31 -6.90 -13.28
CA SER A 131 -2.30 -7.54 -12.43
C SER A 131 -0.88 -7.59 -13.02
N ASN A 132 -0.54 -6.82 -14.05
CA ASN A 132 0.84 -6.78 -14.53
C ASN A 132 1.68 -5.88 -13.62
N PRO A 133 2.89 -6.30 -13.17
CA PRO A 133 3.76 -5.45 -12.39
C PRO A 133 4.25 -4.27 -13.24
N ILE A 134 4.20 -3.05 -12.68
CA ILE A 134 4.61 -1.82 -13.37
C ILE A 134 6.01 -1.41 -12.91
N ALA A 135 6.17 -1.18 -11.60
CA ALA A 135 7.44 -0.70 -11.04
C ALA A 135 7.60 -1.06 -9.56
N PRO A 136 8.80 -1.48 -9.13
CA PRO A 136 9.20 -1.54 -7.73
C PRO A 136 9.78 -0.19 -7.28
N ILE A 137 9.37 0.29 -6.10
CA ILE A 137 9.89 1.48 -5.43
C ILE A 137 10.50 1.03 -4.11
N THR A 138 11.83 0.98 -4.05
CA THR A 138 12.55 0.48 -2.88
C THR A 138 12.91 1.60 -1.91
N GLY A 139 12.72 1.35 -0.63
CA GLY A 139 13.08 2.23 0.49
C GLY A 139 11.87 2.68 1.31
N TYR A 140 12.20 3.22 2.49
CA TYR A 140 11.22 3.85 3.37
C TYR A 140 10.69 5.14 2.70
N LEU A 141 9.38 5.32 2.72
CA LEU A 141 8.70 6.53 2.22
C LEU A 141 7.87 7.14 3.35
N THR A 142 7.93 8.46 3.50
CA THR A 142 7.01 9.22 4.35
C THR A 142 5.62 9.34 3.70
N PRO A 143 4.57 9.79 4.42
CA PRO A 143 3.25 10.04 3.82
C PRO A 143 3.30 10.95 2.60
N GLU A 144 4.09 12.02 2.63
CA GLU A 144 4.26 12.93 1.51
C GLU A 144 4.97 12.29 0.32
N GLN A 145 5.97 11.46 0.60
CA GLN A 145 6.73 10.78 -0.45
C GLN A 145 5.92 9.68 -1.15
N ILE A 146 5.16 8.89 -0.39
CA ILE A 146 4.31 7.84 -0.99
C ILE A 146 3.17 8.45 -1.79
N GLU A 147 2.65 9.61 -1.41
CA GLU A 147 1.57 10.30 -2.10
C GLU A 147 1.90 10.57 -3.57
N ILE A 148 3.15 10.93 -3.88
CA ILE A 148 3.63 11.14 -5.25
C ILE A 148 3.36 9.89 -6.11
N TYR A 149 3.78 8.72 -5.62
CA TYR A 149 3.60 7.45 -6.33
C TYR A 149 2.13 7.01 -6.35
N LEU A 150 1.40 7.19 -5.25
CA LEU A 150 -0.03 6.86 -5.20
C LEU A 150 -0.80 7.63 -6.28
N ASN A 151 -0.56 8.94 -6.43
CA ASN A 151 -1.18 9.74 -7.48
C ASN A 151 -0.69 9.38 -8.89
N LEU A 152 0.61 9.06 -9.02
CA LEU A 152 1.17 8.65 -10.31
C LEU A 152 0.50 7.39 -10.86
N PHE A 153 0.25 6.41 -9.98
CA PHE A 153 -0.27 5.11 -10.39
C PHE A 153 -1.81 5.03 -10.36
N SER A 154 -2.51 5.69 -9.42
CA SER A 154 -3.98 5.69 -9.38
C SER A 154 -4.60 6.28 -10.64
N ASP A 155 -4.08 7.42 -11.09
CA ASP A 155 -4.57 8.16 -12.25
C ASP A 155 -3.96 7.71 -13.58
N LYS A 156 -3.18 6.61 -13.56
CA LYS A 156 -2.44 6.10 -14.73
C LYS A 156 -1.50 7.12 -15.37
N LYS A 157 -1.09 8.15 -14.63
CA LYS A 157 -0.15 9.21 -15.11
C LYS A 157 1.20 8.63 -15.51
N TYR A 158 1.59 7.47 -14.92
CA TYR A 158 2.81 6.74 -15.27
C TYR A 158 2.89 6.39 -16.78
N LEU A 159 1.75 6.29 -17.47
CA LEU A 159 1.71 6.04 -18.91
C LEU A 159 2.32 7.20 -19.72
N ASN A 160 2.36 8.39 -19.16
CA ASN A 160 2.93 9.59 -19.76
C ASN A 160 4.41 9.79 -19.41
N ILE A 161 4.95 9.05 -18.44
CA ILE A 161 6.36 9.12 -18.06
C ILE A 161 7.17 8.24 -19.01
N LYS A 162 7.92 8.86 -19.91
CA LYS A 162 8.75 8.17 -20.93
C LYS A 162 10.23 8.30 -20.66
N SER A 163 10.63 9.21 -19.78
CA SER A 163 12.02 9.51 -19.45
C SER A 163 12.18 9.88 -17.98
N GLN A 164 13.42 9.92 -17.51
CA GLN A 164 13.74 10.44 -16.17
C GLN A 164 13.38 11.92 -16.03
N GLU A 165 13.50 12.68 -17.11
CA GLU A 165 13.12 14.10 -17.10
C GLU A 165 11.62 14.29 -16.93
N ASP A 166 10.77 13.50 -17.60
CA ASP A 166 9.32 13.53 -17.40
C ASP A 166 8.95 13.27 -15.94
N PHE A 167 9.62 12.28 -15.33
CA PHE A 167 9.41 11.95 -13.92
C PHE A 167 9.85 13.08 -12.99
N LYS A 168 10.98 13.72 -13.27
CA LYS A 168 11.47 14.87 -12.52
C LYS A 168 10.49 16.05 -12.61
N VAL A 169 10.04 16.39 -13.80
CA VAL A 169 9.03 17.43 -14.01
C VAL A 169 7.73 17.11 -13.28
N PHE A 170 7.31 15.84 -13.27
CA PHE A 170 6.14 15.40 -12.51
C PHE A 170 6.31 15.65 -11.01
N ILE A 171 7.47 15.29 -10.43
CA ILE A 171 7.75 15.51 -9.00
C ILE A 171 7.83 17.00 -8.67
N GLU A 172 8.51 17.81 -9.49
CA GLU A 172 8.68 19.25 -9.26
C GLU A 172 7.36 20.03 -9.28
N ASN A 173 6.37 19.54 -10.02
CA ASN A 173 5.03 20.12 -10.09
C ASN A 173 4.02 19.47 -9.15
N PHE A 174 4.44 18.50 -8.34
CA PHE A 174 3.56 17.78 -7.43
C PHE A 174 3.44 18.56 -6.10
N GLU A 175 2.22 18.96 -5.76
CA GLU A 175 1.91 19.56 -4.45
C GLU A 175 1.33 18.48 -3.52
N SER A 176 2.12 18.07 -2.53
CA SER A 176 1.69 17.10 -1.53
C SER A 176 0.58 17.67 -0.64
N LYS A 177 -0.44 16.87 -0.37
CA LYS A 177 -1.55 17.17 0.54
C LYS A 177 -1.47 16.35 1.82
N PHE A 178 -0.80 15.20 1.79
CA PHE A 178 -0.62 14.36 2.96
C PHE A 178 0.36 15.01 3.92
N LYS A 179 0.13 14.80 5.22
CA LYS A 179 0.98 15.36 6.28
C LYS A 179 1.51 14.24 7.15
N SER A 180 2.79 14.34 7.56
CA SER A 180 3.42 13.44 8.53
C SER A 180 2.90 13.67 9.94
#